data_fb69e433e9acd9a28273877ec057be84
#
_entry.id   fb69e433e9acd9a28273877ec057be84
#
_cell.length_a   1.000
_cell.length_b   1.000
_cell.length_c   1.000
_cell.angle_alpha   90.00
_cell.angle_beta   90.00
_cell.angle_gamma   90.00
#
_symmetry.space_group_name_H-M   'P 1'
#
loop_
_entity.id
_entity.type
_entity.pdbx_description
1 polymer ?
#
loop_
_entity_poly.entity_id
_entity_poly.type
_entity_poly.pdbx_seq_one_letter_code
_entity_poly.pdbx_strand_id
1 'polypeptide(L)'
;VVTLKNGTENSLKSGAQIKRLGWLIMVLFVSGVMAMTGCSKPEEPAVLAPLEGEINDLATDFIAALVAEDFEAASGYFDAEMLKAIPTDKLGDLWEQLLSQVGPYQNEISRKQETSEGYEVIIATVKFEKSPLNIRMVFNGDHRIAGLFFQPAEDTAVETPPYSAPNYADLERIQEREVVIGEGAWALPGTLTLPAGEQGSGQEWPLVVLVHGSGPNDRDETIGPNKPFKDLALGLASEGVAVLRYDKRTLVHGQKLMAEVPELTVQEETIEDALLAVELAMAMPEVDASRVYVLGHSLGGMLAPRIGAQANGLAGLIIMAGAARPLEELMLEQMTYLAGIDGDVTEYETANLEEVKEHVVRIQDPKLDPKTPPDQLLGVPAAYWLDLQGYQPAEVAKTLDLKMLILQGERDYQVTMADFGLWEAALSGKNGVKLETFPELNHLMMTGSSSPAAGTLSTPEEYNVAGHVSVEVIQAILEFVN
;
A
#
# COMPACT_ATOMS: atom_id res chain seq x y z
N VAL A 1 -53.77 29.55 -24.71
CA VAL A 1 -52.33 29.75 -24.56
C VAL A 1 -52.03 29.58 -23.06
N VAL A 2 -51.66 28.41 -22.62
CA VAL A 2 -51.22 28.17 -21.25
C VAL A 2 -49.88 27.46 -21.32
N THR A 3 -48.88 28.12 -20.78
CA THR A 3 -47.52 27.68 -20.64
C THR A 3 -47.43 26.69 -19.47
N LEU A 4 -46.90 25.49 -19.68
CA LEU A 4 -46.45 24.61 -18.63
C LEU A 4 -44.90 24.57 -18.61
N LYS A 5 -44.34 25.16 -17.59
CA LYS A 5 -43.00 24.89 -17.08
C LYS A 5 -43.12 23.91 -15.93
N ASN A 6 -42.45 22.80 -16.05
CA ASN A 6 -41.99 21.91 -14.93
C ASN A 6 -41.02 20.95 -15.60
N GLY A 7 -39.76 20.85 -15.21
CA GLY A 7 -39.28 20.36 -13.95
C GLY A 7 -38.30 19.26 -14.31
N THR A 8 -37.01 19.61 -14.55
CA THR A 8 -35.90 18.66 -14.70
C THR A 8 -34.68 19.24 -13.97
N GLU A 9 -34.74 19.18 -12.64
CA GLU A 9 -33.62 19.55 -11.77
C GLU A 9 -33.56 18.68 -10.51
N ASN A 10 -33.74 17.37 -10.61
CA ASN A 10 -33.60 16.49 -9.43
C ASN A 10 -33.01 15.10 -9.75
N SER A 11 -32.27 14.94 -10.83
CA SER A 11 -31.69 13.63 -11.18
C SER A 11 -30.17 13.55 -11.19
N LEU A 12 -29.48 14.60 -10.75
CA LEU A 12 -28.00 14.65 -10.77
C LEU A 12 -27.32 14.62 -9.39
N LYS A 13 -28.05 14.46 -8.30
CA LYS A 13 -27.49 14.37 -6.94
C LYS A 13 -27.38 12.94 -6.37
N SER A 14 -27.90 11.92 -7.02
CA SER A 14 -27.83 10.54 -6.51
C SER A 14 -26.60 9.74 -6.99
N GLY A 15 -25.87 10.21 -7.95
CA GLY A 15 -24.70 9.52 -8.51
C GLY A 15 -23.39 9.77 -7.78
N ALA A 16 -23.31 10.78 -6.92
CA ALA A 16 -22.05 11.17 -6.27
C ALA A 16 -21.80 10.50 -4.90
N GLN A 17 -22.78 9.81 -4.33
CA GLN A 17 -22.68 9.20 -3.00
C GLN A 17 -22.22 7.74 -3.00
N ILE A 18 -22.12 7.06 -4.13
CA ILE A 18 -21.84 5.61 -4.19
C ILE A 18 -20.33 5.27 -4.25
N LYS A 19 -19.44 6.25 -4.34
CA LYS A 19 -18.01 6.03 -4.66
C LYS A 19 -17.01 6.15 -3.49
N ARG A 20 -17.45 6.18 -2.21
CA ARG A 20 -16.58 6.58 -1.09
C ARG A 20 -15.87 5.45 -0.32
N LEU A 21 -16.02 4.19 -0.73
CA LEU A 21 -15.72 3.09 0.19
C LEU A 21 -14.33 2.45 0.08
N GLY A 22 -13.53 2.84 -0.89
CA GLY A 22 -12.32 2.06 -1.21
C GLY A 22 -11.12 2.20 -0.27
N TRP A 23 -11.01 3.24 0.56
CA TRP A 23 -9.72 3.58 1.17
C TRP A 23 -9.68 3.83 2.68
N LEU A 24 -10.79 4.06 3.34
CA LEU A 24 -10.80 4.31 4.79
C LEU A 24 -10.76 3.03 5.66
N ILE A 25 -10.85 1.84 5.06
CA ILE A 25 -10.87 0.55 5.79
C ILE A 25 -9.45 -0.04 6.01
N MET A 26 -8.40 0.61 5.54
CA MET A 26 -7.02 0.07 5.63
C MET A 26 -6.34 0.27 7.01
N VAL A 27 -7.02 0.78 8.03
CA VAL A 27 -6.39 1.10 9.34
C VAL A 27 -7.09 0.44 10.54
N LEU A 28 -7.66 -0.74 10.39
CA LEU A 28 -8.04 -1.55 11.54
C LEU A 28 -7.30 -2.90 11.54
N PHE A 29 -5.96 -2.85 11.51
CA PHE A 29 -5.15 -3.96 11.97
C PHE A 29 -5.03 -3.88 13.49
N VAL A 30 -5.98 -4.43 14.23
CA VAL A 30 -5.76 -4.83 15.61
C VAL A 30 -5.07 -6.20 15.56
N SER A 31 -3.76 -6.19 15.32
CA SER A 31 -2.92 -7.35 15.56
C SER A 31 -2.74 -7.46 17.06
N GLY A 32 -3.40 -8.44 17.69
CA GLY A 32 -3.11 -8.83 19.06
C GLY A 32 -1.66 -9.34 19.13
N VAL A 33 -0.69 -8.45 19.40
CA VAL A 33 0.68 -8.83 19.70
C VAL A 33 0.81 -9.00 21.21
N MET A 34 1.14 -10.21 21.64
CA MET A 34 1.62 -10.51 23.00
C MET A 34 2.82 -9.63 23.33
N ALA A 35 2.61 -8.58 24.13
CA ALA A 35 3.68 -7.90 24.81
C ALA A 35 3.96 -8.61 26.15
N MET A 36 4.93 -9.50 26.15
CA MET A 36 5.57 -9.96 27.37
C MET A 36 6.61 -8.94 27.79
N THR A 37 6.29 -8.00 28.69
CA THR A 37 7.29 -7.46 29.65
C THR A 37 6.63 -6.62 30.74
N GLY A 38 7.00 -6.90 31.97
CA GLY A 38 6.78 -6.03 33.12
C GLY A 38 6.29 -6.79 34.34
N CYS A 39 7.17 -6.98 35.35
CA CYS A 39 6.87 -7.59 36.63
C CYS A 39 5.77 -6.86 37.43
N SER A 40 4.54 -7.16 37.14
CA SER A 40 3.43 -7.26 38.07
C SER A 40 2.83 -8.64 37.86
N LYS A 41 2.44 -9.35 38.93
CA LYS A 41 1.83 -10.66 38.77
C LYS A 41 0.78 -10.60 37.68
N PRO A 42 0.84 -11.48 36.65
CA PRO A 42 -0.22 -11.55 35.67
C PRO A 42 -1.51 -11.93 36.43
N GLU A 43 -2.58 -11.14 36.34
CA GLU A 43 -3.91 -11.68 36.49
C GLU A 43 -4.03 -12.74 35.41
N GLU A 44 -4.26 -14.00 35.80
CA GLU A 44 -4.55 -15.07 34.86
C GLU A 44 -5.75 -14.60 34.02
N PRO A 45 -5.64 -14.65 32.67
CA PRO A 45 -6.74 -14.27 31.81
C PRO A 45 -7.95 -15.11 32.21
N ALA A 46 -9.12 -14.47 32.35
CA ALA A 46 -10.35 -15.14 32.68
C ALA A 46 -10.55 -16.27 31.65
N VAL A 47 -10.49 -17.51 32.09
CA VAL A 47 -10.74 -18.68 31.22
C VAL A 47 -12.22 -18.67 30.90
N LEU A 48 -12.54 -18.17 29.69
CA LEU A 48 -13.90 -18.19 29.17
C LEU A 48 -14.23 -19.63 28.75
N ALA A 49 -15.43 -20.10 29.08
CA ALA A 49 -15.87 -21.44 28.66
C ALA A 49 -15.97 -21.49 27.12
N PRO A 50 -15.63 -22.64 26.48
CA PRO A 50 -15.87 -22.86 25.07
C PRO A 50 -17.32 -22.60 24.68
N LEU A 51 -17.56 -22.09 23.48
CA LEU A 51 -18.91 -21.97 22.95
C LEU A 51 -19.35 -23.29 22.32
N GLU A 52 -20.60 -23.67 22.61
CA GLU A 52 -21.22 -24.85 21.99
C GLU A 52 -21.90 -24.44 20.68
N GLY A 53 -21.74 -25.22 19.63
CA GLY A 53 -22.40 -25.04 18.34
C GLY A 53 -21.43 -25.12 17.15
N GLU A 54 -22.00 -25.20 15.97
CA GLU A 54 -21.26 -25.15 14.72
C GLU A 54 -20.80 -23.73 14.45
N ILE A 55 -19.58 -23.56 13.97
CA ILE A 55 -18.97 -22.23 13.75
C ILE A 55 -19.79 -21.35 12.82
N ASN A 56 -20.43 -21.95 11.81
CA ASN A 56 -21.33 -21.22 10.89
C ASN A 56 -22.56 -20.65 11.61
N ASP A 57 -23.12 -21.38 12.59
CA ASP A 57 -24.25 -20.91 13.38
C ASP A 57 -23.82 -19.80 14.34
N LEU A 58 -22.68 -19.97 15.03
CA LEU A 58 -22.09 -18.94 15.89
C LEU A 58 -21.78 -17.64 15.14
N ALA A 59 -21.27 -17.74 13.90
CA ALA A 59 -21.05 -16.59 13.05
C ALA A 59 -22.36 -15.90 12.66
N THR A 60 -23.42 -16.67 12.41
CA THR A 60 -24.77 -16.12 12.12
C THR A 60 -25.32 -15.36 13.31
N ASP A 61 -25.24 -15.96 14.50
CA ASP A 61 -25.75 -15.36 15.73
C ASP A 61 -24.96 -14.09 16.10
N PHE A 62 -23.63 -14.10 15.90
CA PHE A 62 -22.78 -12.93 16.10
C PHE A 62 -23.18 -11.77 15.16
N ILE A 63 -23.35 -12.04 13.86
CA ILE A 63 -23.76 -11.01 12.89
C ILE A 63 -25.16 -10.50 13.24
N ALA A 64 -26.08 -11.40 13.65
CA ALA A 64 -27.43 -11.00 14.07
C ALA A 64 -27.41 -10.08 15.31
N ALA A 65 -26.52 -10.37 16.27
CA ALA A 65 -26.34 -9.55 17.45
C ALA A 65 -25.79 -8.14 17.09
N LEU A 66 -24.79 -8.06 16.19
CA LEU A 66 -24.28 -6.78 15.67
C LEU A 66 -25.36 -5.96 14.98
N VAL A 67 -26.14 -6.60 14.10
CA VAL A 67 -27.24 -5.94 13.35
C VAL A 67 -28.36 -5.49 14.27
N ALA A 68 -28.60 -6.20 15.36
CA ALA A 68 -29.57 -5.84 16.40
C ALA A 68 -29.03 -4.79 17.39
N GLU A 69 -27.76 -4.36 17.25
CA GLU A 69 -27.05 -3.48 18.17
C GLU A 69 -26.99 -4.03 19.62
N ASP A 70 -27.08 -5.37 19.75
CA ASP A 70 -26.88 -6.07 21.02
C ASP A 70 -25.40 -6.39 21.21
N PHE A 71 -24.62 -5.37 21.56
CA PHE A 71 -23.17 -5.46 21.69
C PHE A 71 -22.74 -6.30 22.88
N GLU A 72 -23.60 -6.48 23.90
CA GLU A 72 -23.35 -7.38 25.01
C GLU A 72 -23.41 -8.84 24.53
N ALA A 73 -24.43 -9.20 23.76
CA ALA A 73 -24.52 -10.51 23.13
C ALA A 73 -23.39 -10.72 22.12
N ALA A 74 -23.10 -9.74 21.25
CA ALA A 74 -22.04 -9.85 20.25
C ALA A 74 -20.65 -10.05 20.88
N SER A 75 -20.30 -9.26 21.90
CA SER A 75 -19.01 -9.40 22.61
C SER A 75 -18.90 -10.72 23.38
N GLY A 76 -20.02 -11.36 23.69
CA GLY A 76 -20.07 -12.68 24.29
C GLY A 76 -19.44 -13.80 23.42
N TYR A 77 -19.28 -13.56 22.12
CA TYR A 77 -18.59 -14.49 21.20
C TYR A 77 -17.07 -14.31 21.18
N PHE A 78 -16.55 -13.21 21.72
CA PHE A 78 -15.11 -12.92 21.73
C PHE A 78 -14.34 -13.82 22.70
N ASP A 79 -13.08 -14.08 22.38
CA ASP A 79 -12.14 -14.62 23.38
C ASP A 79 -11.62 -13.50 24.31
N ALA A 80 -10.81 -13.86 25.28
CA ALA A 80 -10.32 -12.92 26.28
C ALA A 80 -9.43 -11.81 25.70
N GLU A 81 -8.66 -12.10 24.65
CA GLU A 81 -7.78 -11.12 24.00
C GLU A 81 -8.61 -10.16 23.15
N MET A 82 -9.62 -10.66 22.43
CA MET A 82 -10.54 -9.81 21.68
C MET A 82 -11.36 -8.88 22.60
N LEU A 83 -11.84 -9.39 23.75
CA LEU A 83 -12.54 -8.55 24.74
C LEU A 83 -11.65 -7.46 25.33
N LYS A 84 -10.38 -7.72 25.46
CA LYS A 84 -9.39 -6.73 25.90
C LYS A 84 -9.10 -5.70 24.81
N ALA A 85 -8.99 -6.16 23.55
CA ALA A 85 -8.71 -5.29 22.39
C ALA A 85 -9.93 -4.45 21.99
N ILE A 86 -11.13 -5.06 22.03
CA ILE A 86 -12.42 -4.43 21.67
C ILE A 86 -13.41 -4.69 22.82
N PRO A 87 -13.38 -3.88 23.88
CA PRO A 87 -14.40 -3.93 24.92
C PRO A 87 -15.81 -3.66 24.35
N THR A 88 -16.84 -4.11 25.04
CA THR A 88 -18.25 -4.07 24.58
C THR A 88 -18.70 -2.66 24.16
N ASP A 89 -18.32 -1.63 24.93
CA ASP A 89 -18.59 -0.23 24.59
C ASP A 89 -17.89 0.22 23.30
N LYS A 90 -16.65 -0.20 23.11
CA LYS A 90 -15.91 0.08 21.87
C LYS A 90 -16.44 -0.65 20.65
N LEU A 91 -17.01 -1.84 20.82
CA LEU A 91 -17.64 -2.56 19.71
C LEU A 91 -18.85 -1.77 19.16
N GLY A 92 -19.62 -1.14 20.04
CA GLY A 92 -20.71 -0.26 19.64
C GLY A 92 -20.24 0.95 18.83
N ASP A 93 -19.21 1.66 19.34
CA ASP A 93 -18.62 2.80 18.65
C ASP A 93 -18.12 2.41 17.24
N LEU A 94 -17.41 1.27 17.13
CA LEU A 94 -16.90 0.76 15.86
C LEU A 94 -18.00 0.38 14.87
N TRP A 95 -19.08 -0.22 15.36
CA TRP A 95 -20.24 -0.57 14.53
C TRP A 95 -20.98 0.66 14.00
N GLU A 96 -21.23 1.65 14.86
CA GLU A 96 -21.83 2.92 14.47
C GLU A 96 -20.98 3.64 13.43
N GLN A 97 -19.67 3.68 13.65
CA GLN A 97 -18.71 4.23 12.69
C GLN A 97 -18.77 3.50 11.34
N LEU A 98 -18.79 2.17 11.34
CA LEU A 98 -18.90 1.37 10.12
C LEU A 98 -20.19 1.73 9.38
N LEU A 99 -21.34 1.77 10.09
CA LEU A 99 -22.62 2.10 9.48
C LEU A 99 -22.66 3.53 8.91
N SER A 100 -21.96 4.48 9.50
CA SER A 100 -21.86 5.83 8.94
C SER A 100 -21.24 5.85 7.56
N GLN A 101 -20.25 4.99 7.33
CA GLN A 101 -19.54 4.86 6.07
C GLN A 101 -20.32 4.05 5.03
N VAL A 102 -20.80 2.86 5.40
CA VAL A 102 -21.38 1.88 4.46
C VAL A 102 -22.90 1.92 4.41
N GLY A 103 -23.54 2.67 5.31
CA GLY A 103 -24.99 2.70 5.47
C GLY A 103 -25.53 1.47 6.23
N PRO A 104 -26.85 1.39 6.45
CA PRO A 104 -27.47 0.27 7.15
C PRO A 104 -27.21 -1.08 6.49
N TYR A 105 -27.10 -2.14 7.34
CA TYR A 105 -27.09 -3.52 6.90
C TYR A 105 -28.37 -3.87 6.14
N GLN A 106 -28.24 -4.64 5.06
CA GLN A 106 -29.39 -5.12 4.27
C GLN A 106 -29.54 -6.63 4.37
N ASN A 107 -28.54 -7.39 3.95
CA ASN A 107 -28.57 -8.86 3.97
C ASN A 107 -27.17 -9.45 3.75
N GLU A 108 -27.02 -10.71 4.11
CA GLU A 108 -25.87 -11.52 3.70
C GLU A 108 -26.02 -11.98 2.25
N ILE A 109 -24.95 -11.85 1.46
CA ILE A 109 -24.90 -12.22 0.03
C ILE A 109 -24.35 -13.63 -0.13
N SER A 110 -23.23 -13.93 0.56
CA SER A 110 -22.54 -15.21 0.47
C SER A 110 -21.72 -15.47 1.73
N ARG A 111 -21.32 -16.72 1.91
CA ARG A 111 -20.47 -17.14 3.03
C ARG A 111 -19.46 -18.17 2.56
N LYS A 112 -18.22 -18.03 3.04
CA LYS A 112 -17.13 -18.98 2.83
C LYS A 112 -16.56 -19.39 4.17
N GLN A 113 -16.25 -20.69 4.32
CA GLN A 113 -15.50 -21.23 5.46
C GLN A 113 -14.15 -21.73 4.94
N GLU A 114 -13.11 -21.42 5.67
CA GLU A 114 -11.76 -21.91 5.41
C GLU A 114 -11.03 -22.18 6.71
N THR A 115 -10.02 -23.04 6.69
CA THR A 115 -9.14 -23.31 7.82
C THR A 115 -7.79 -22.70 7.53
N SER A 116 -7.26 -21.91 8.44
CA SER A 116 -5.95 -21.27 8.32
C SER A 116 -5.20 -21.39 9.64
N GLU A 117 -4.02 -21.98 9.63
CA GLU A 117 -3.11 -22.10 10.80
C GLU A 117 -3.74 -22.70 12.06
N GLY A 118 -4.73 -23.57 11.91
CA GLY A 118 -5.44 -24.21 13.02
C GLY A 118 -6.63 -23.41 13.56
N TYR A 119 -6.94 -22.28 12.94
CA TYR A 119 -8.16 -21.49 13.16
C TYR A 119 -9.19 -21.79 12.09
N GLU A 120 -10.46 -21.79 12.50
CA GLU A 120 -11.58 -21.80 11.55
C GLU A 120 -11.95 -20.35 11.21
N VAL A 121 -12.07 -20.04 9.93
CA VAL A 121 -12.34 -18.69 9.45
C VAL A 121 -13.65 -18.67 8.67
N ILE A 122 -14.57 -17.82 9.09
CA ILE A 122 -15.80 -17.52 8.35
C ILE A 122 -15.63 -16.14 7.71
N ILE A 123 -15.87 -16.08 6.40
CA ILE A 123 -15.94 -14.83 5.64
C ILE A 123 -17.39 -14.69 5.15
N ALA A 124 -18.15 -13.81 5.77
CA ALA A 124 -19.50 -13.49 5.37
C ALA A 124 -19.50 -12.22 4.52
N THR A 125 -19.87 -12.33 3.24
CA THR A 125 -20.09 -11.16 2.38
C THR A 125 -21.47 -10.60 2.66
N VAL A 126 -21.55 -9.38 3.17
CA VAL A 126 -22.80 -8.73 3.55
C VAL A 126 -23.02 -7.47 2.74
N LYS A 127 -24.27 -7.21 2.39
CA LYS A 127 -24.70 -6.01 1.71
C LYS A 127 -25.12 -4.96 2.71
N PHE A 128 -24.53 -3.78 2.59
CA PHE A 128 -24.97 -2.56 3.22
C PHE A 128 -25.58 -1.62 2.18
N GLU A 129 -26.22 -0.54 2.60
CA GLU A 129 -26.89 0.38 1.69
C GLU A 129 -25.97 0.97 0.61
N LYS A 130 -24.76 1.34 1.00
CA LYS A 130 -23.81 2.02 0.10
C LYS A 130 -22.83 1.06 -0.58
N SER A 131 -22.42 -0.03 0.10
CA SER A 131 -21.40 -0.95 -0.42
C SER A 131 -21.43 -2.29 0.31
N PRO A 132 -21.07 -3.41 -0.34
CA PRO A 132 -20.89 -4.69 0.31
C PRO A 132 -19.56 -4.75 1.06
N LEU A 133 -19.52 -5.50 2.17
CA LEU A 133 -18.32 -5.81 2.94
C LEU A 133 -18.20 -7.30 3.22
N ASN A 134 -16.97 -7.77 3.39
CA ASN A 134 -16.65 -9.03 4.00
C ASN A 134 -16.46 -8.87 5.51
N ILE A 135 -17.26 -9.57 6.30
CA ILE A 135 -17.01 -9.75 7.74
C ILE A 135 -16.21 -11.03 7.88
N ARG A 136 -14.92 -10.90 8.19
CA ARG A 136 -14.03 -12.03 8.41
C ARG A 136 -13.89 -12.27 9.90
N MET A 137 -14.37 -13.42 10.34
CA MET A 137 -14.37 -13.89 11.73
C MET A 137 -13.40 -15.07 11.85
N VAL A 138 -12.42 -14.95 12.73
CA VAL A 138 -11.43 -16.01 13.01
C VAL A 138 -11.78 -16.67 14.34
N PHE A 139 -12.10 -17.96 14.32
CA PHE A 139 -12.50 -18.73 15.50
C PHE A 139 -11.34 -19.59 15.99
N ASN A 140 -11.07 -19.55 17.31
CA ASN A 140 -10.09 -20.42 17.95
C ASN A 140 -10.67 -21.82 18.30
N GLY A 141 -9.86 -22.68 18.92
CA GLY A 141 -10.27 -24.04 19.28
C GLY A 141 -11.41 -24.14 20.32
N ASP A 142 -11.73 -23.05 21.01
CA ASP A 142 -12.85 -22.92 21.93
C ASP A 142 -14.11 -22.34 21.24
N HIS A 143 -14.10 -22.27 19.93
CA HIS A 143 -15.14 -21.66 19.08
C HIS A 143 -15.43 -20.19 19.42
N ARG A 144 -14.44 -19.47 19.97
CA ARG A 144 -14.55 -18.05 20.24
C ARG A 144 -13.85 -17.22 19.14
N ILE A 145 -14.38 -16.04 18.88
CA ILE A 145 -13.79 -15.11 17.91
C ILE A 145 -12.50 -14.55 18.51
N ALA A 146 -11.37 -14.93 17.89
CA ALA A 146 -10.01 -14.47 18.16
C ALA A 146 -9.55 -13.38 17.19
N GLY A 147 -10.35 -13.04 16.18
CA GLY A 147 -10.10 -11.96 15.23
C GLY A 147 -11.34 -11.58 14.46
N LEU A 148 -11.57 -10.28 14.31
CA LEU A 148 -12.70 -9.70 13.58
C LEU A 148 -12.20 -8.62 12.64
N PHE A 149 -12.55 -8.74 11.35
CA PHE A 149 -12.11 -7.79 10.33
C PHE A 149 -13.28 -7.45 9.40
N PHE A 150 -13.42 -6.16 9.10
CA PHE A 150 -14.32 -5.65 8.08
C PHE A 150 -13.47 -5.24 6.88
N GLN A 151 -13.68 -5.90 5.76
CA GLN A 151 -12.90 -5.68 4.54
C GLN A 151 -13.86 -5.36 3.40
N PRO A 152 -13.48 -4.54 2.41
CA PRO A 152 -14.28 -4.43 1.20
C PRO A 152 -14.58 -5.82 0.65
N ALA A 153 -15.85 -6.10 0.37
CA ALA A 153 -16.16 -7.29 -0.40
C ALA A 153 -15.59 -7.07 -1.80
N GLU A 154 -14.81 -8.03 -2.27
CA GLU A 154 -14.56 -8.07 -3.71
C GLU A 154 -15.91 -8.07 -4.39
N ASP A 155 -16.18 -7.04 -5.17
CA ASP A 155 -17.48 -6.88 -5.82
C ASP A 155 -17.77 -8.15 -6.61
N THR A 156 -18.83 -8.88 -6.22
CA THR A 156 -19.35 -9.97 -7.02
C THR A 156 -19.94 -9.34 -8.27
N ALA A 157 -19.11 -9.22 -9.30
CA ALA A 157 -19.42 -8.80 -10.66
C ALA A 157 -19.28 -7.30 -11.04
N VAL A 158 -18.19 -6.66 -10.69
CA VAL A 158 -17.43 -6.04 -11.77
C VAL A 158 -16.23 -6.97 -11.99
N GLU A 159 -16.30 -7.86 -12.98
CA GLU A 159 -15.10 -8.51 -13.50
C GLU A 159 -14.12 -7.37 -13.80
N THR A 160 -13.16 -7.15 -12.91
CA THR A 160 -12.01 -6.31 -13.26
C THR A 160 -11.48 -6.92 -14.54
N PRO A 161 -11.51 -6.20 -15.66
CA PRO A 161 -11.04 -6.79 -16.89
C PRO A 161 -9.63 -7.33 -16.63
N PRO A 162 -9.32 -8.54 -17.09
CA PRO A 162 -8.00 -9.10 -16.90
C PRO A 162 -6.97 -8.10 -17.42
N TYR A 163 -5.86 -7.94 -16.69
CA TYR A 163 -4.79 -7.04 -17.13
C TYR A 163 -4.47 -7.29 -18.61
N SER A 164 -4.45 -6.24 -19.39
CA SER A 164 -3.97 -6.23 -20.78
C SER A 164 -2.65 -5.47 -20.83
N ALA A 165 -1.74 -5.86 -21.70
CA ALA A 165 -0.52 -5.09 -21.88
C ALA A 165 -0.83 -3.71 -22.48
N PRO A 166 -0.08 -2.66 -22.10
CA PRO A 166 -0.23 -1.33 -22.69
C PRO A 166 0.07 -1.36 -24.19
N ASN A 167 -0.53 -0.46 -24.94
CA ASN A 167 -0.41 -0.41 -26.40
C ASN A 167 1.01 -0.04 -26.92
N TYR A 168 1.86 0.49 -26.04
CA TYR A 168 3.26 0.79 -26.35
C TYR A 168 4.19 -0.43 -26.11
N ALA A 169 3.69 -1.51 -25.53
CA ALA A 169 4.48 -2.73 -25.31
C ALA A 169 4.36 -3.67 -26.49
N ASP A 170 5.50 -4.11 -27.01
CA ASP A 170 5.60 -5.12 -28.07
C ASP A 170 5.98 -6.47 -27.46
N LEU A 171 4.97 -7.30 -27.17
CA LEU A 171 5.15 -8.59 -26.51
C LEU A 171 5.96 -9.60 -27.34
N GLU A 172 6.07 -9.42 -28.66
CA GLU A 172 6.91 -10.27 -29.50
C GLU A 172 8.40 -9.96 -29.33
N ARG A 173 8.73 -8.81 -28.77
CA ARG A 173 10.10 -8.32 -28.54
C ARG A 173 10.59 -8.52 -27.11
N ILE A 174 9.87 -9.27 -26.27
CA ILE A 174 10.23 -9.48 -24.86
C ILE A 174 10.18 -10.95 -24.47
N GLN A 175 10.95 -11.29 -23.42
CA GLN A 175 10.94 -12.59 -22.76
C GLN A 175 10.90 -12.37 -21.25
N GLU A 176 10.05 -13.13 -20.54
CA GLU A 176 10.00 -13.13 -19.08
C GLU A 176 10.59 -14.43 -18.53
N ARG A 177 11.36 -14.35 -17.46
CA ARG A 177 11.96 -15.47 -16.76
C ARG A 177 11.83 -15.29 -15.26
N GLU A 178 11.38 -16.34 -14.55
CA GLU A 178 11.36 -16.35 -13.10
C GLU A 178 12.79 -16.35 -12.55
N VAL A 179 12.99 -15.58 -11.49
CA VAL A 179 14.25 -15.47 -10.75
C VAL A 179 13.96 -15.47 -9.25
N VAL A 180 15.00 -15.63 -8.45
CA VAL A 180 14.91 -15.58 -6.98
C VAL A 180 15.90 -14.56 -6.47
N ILE A 181 15.44 -13.62 -5.66
CA ILE A 181 16.26 -12.61 -4.99
C ILE A 181 16.64 -13.14 -3.61
N GLY A 182 17.94 -13.11 -3.30
CA GLY A 182 18.46 -13.63 -2.03
C GLY A 182 18.43 -15.15 -1.98
N GLU A 183 18.66 -15.70 -0.79
CA GLU A 183 18.78 -17.13 -0.54
C GLU A 183 18.07 -17.57 0.75
N GLY A 184 17.81 -18.88 0.86
CA GLY A 184 17.31 -19.49 2.10
C GLY A 184 15.90 -19.08 2.46
N ALA A 185 15.67 -18.84 3.76
CA ALA A 185 14.34 -18.65 4.31
C ALA A 185 13.72 -17.27 4.03
N TRP A 186 14.47 -16.35 3.47
CA TRP A 186 14.06 -14.99 3.11
C TRP A 186 14.10 -14.75 1.59
N ALA A 187 14.32 -15.80 0.81
CA ALA A 187 14.31 -15.71 -0.65
C ALA A 187 12.97 -15.21 -1.18
N LEU A 188 13.03 -14.33 -2.18
CA LEU A 188 11.87 -13.67 -2.78
C LEU A 188 11.71 -14.07 -4.24
N PRO A 189 10.52 -14.49 -4.67
CA PRO A 189 10.27 -14.73 -6.07
C PRO A 189 10.26 -13.41 -6.86
N GLY A 190 10.80 -13.45 -8.07
CA GLY A 190 10.87 -12.29 -8.95
C GLY A 190 10.76 -12.67 -10.42
N THR A 191 10.67 -11.69 -11.28
CA THR A 191 10.63 -11.85 -12.74
C THR A 191 11.67 -10.93 -13.38
N LEU A 192 12.51 -11.50 -14.21
CA LEU A 192 13.37 -10.77 -15.14
C LEU A 192 12.65 -10.69 -16.49
N THR A 193 12.37 -9.46 -16.92
CA THR A 193 11.84 -9.14 -18.24
C THR A 193 12.99 -8.67 -19.12
N LEU A 194 13.27 -9.38 -20.19
CA LEU A 194 14.39 -9.13 -21.11
C LEU A 194 13.86 -8.69 -22.48
N PRO A 195 14.58 -7.81 -23.18
CA PRO A 195 14.38 -7.65 -24.62
C PRO A 195 14.59 -8.99 -25.34
N ALA A 196 13.78 -9.25 -26.36
CA ALA A 196 14.00 -10.43 -27.20
C ALA A 196 15.29 -10.28 -28.01
N GLY A 197 16.20 -11.20 -27.82
CA GLY A 197 17.46 -11.30 -28.54
C GLY A 197 17.75 -12.74 -28.92
N GLU A 198 18.71 -12.98 -29.84
CA GLU A 198 19.14 -14.33 -30.11
C GLU A 198 19.89 -14.89 -28.88
N GLN A 199 19.40 -15.99 -28.34
CA GLN A 199 20.06 -16.68 -27.23
C GLN A 199 21.51 -17.00 -27.61
N GLY A 200 22.46 -16.55 -26.77
CA GLY A 200 23.89 -16.79 -27.02
C GLY A 200 24.57 -15.78 -27.97
N SER A 201 23.88 -14.69 -28.31
CA SER A 201 24.48 -13.60 -29.12
C SER A 201 25.58 -12.82 -28.39
N GLY A 202 25.69 -12.98 -27.07
CA GLY A 202 26.58 -12.16 -26.23
C GLY A 202 26.12 -10.71 -26.07
N GLN A 203 24.86 -10.40 -26.41
CA GLN A 203 24.30 -9.08 -26.24
C GLN A 203 23.96 -8.87 -24.75
N GLU A 204 24.45 -7.78 -24.17
CA GLU A 204 24.18 -7.34 -22.81
C GLU A 204 23.26 -6.10 -22.84
N TRP A 205 22.25 -6.08 -21.93
CA TRP A 205 21.26 -5.04 -21.87
C TRP A 205 21.47 -4.15 -20.65
N PRO A 206 21.19 -2.84 -20.71
CA PRO A 206 20.98 -2.06 -19.49
C PRO A 206 19.83 -2.66 -18.71
N LEU A 207 19.84 -2.53 -17.38
CA LEU A 207 18.81 -3.10 -16.53
C LEU A 207 18.34 -2.11 -15.49
N VAL A 208 17.02 -2.09 -15.24
CA VAL A 208 16.37 -1.33 -14.16
C VAL A 208 15.83 -2.32 -13.14
N VAL A 209 16.26 -2.20 -11.87
CA VAL A 209 15.65 -2.88 -10.71
C VAL A 209 14.53 -2.01 -10.19
N LEU A 210 13.31 -2.56 -10.05
CA LEU A 210 12.14 -1.85 -9.51
C LEU A 210 12.01 -2.10 -8.02
N VAL A 211 11.89 -1.01 -7.24
CA VAL A 211 11.77 -1.02 -5.78
C VAL A 211 10.44 -0.38 -5.38
N HIS A 212 9.61 -1.15 -4.69
CA HIS A 212 8.23 -0.83 -4.35
C HIS A 212 8.06 0.32 -3.36
N GLY A 213 6.86 0.86 -3.38
CA GLY A 213 6.32 1.72 -2.35
C GLY A 213 5.99 1.00 -1.04
N SER A 214 5.24 1.67 -0.16
CA SER A 214 4.79 1.15 1.14
C SER A 214 3.86 -0.06 0.97
N GLY A 215 3.85 -0.94 1.97
CA GLY A 215 2.91 -2.06 2.05
C GLY A 215 3.42 -3.37 1.43
N PRO A 216 2.60 -4.43 1.50
CA PRO A 216 2.93 -5.77 1.02
C PRO A 216 2.61 -5.90 -0.48
N ASN A 217 3.51 -5.41 -1.32
CA ASN A 217 3.31 -5.35 -2.76
C ASN A 217 3.80 -6.61 -3.48
N ASP A 218 3.07 -7.06 -4.49
CA ASP A 218 3.56 -8.04 -5.45
C ASP A 218 4.54 -7.39 -6.45
N ARG A 219 5.22 -8.20 -7.23
CA ARG A 219 6.22 -7.75 -8.22
C ARG A 219 5.70 -6.78 -9.28
N ASP A 220 4.40 -6.77 -9.49
CA ASP A 220 3.71 -5.89 -10.44
C ASP A 220 3.29 -4.55 -9.79
N GLU A 221 3.43 -4.43 -8.44
CA GLU A 221 2.88 -3.34 -7.62
C GLU A 221 1.39 -3.14 -7.90
N THR A 222 0.63 -4.24 -7.78
CA THR A 222 -0.79 -4.30 -8.13
C THR A 222 -1.64 -3.43 -7.20
N ILE A 223 -2.31 -2.44 -7.77
CA ILE A 223 -3.24 -1.54 -7.07
C ILE A 223 -4.58 -1.55 -7.83
N GLY A 224 -5.57 -2.24 -7.29
CA GLY A 224 -6.82 -2.49 -7.99
C GLY A 224 -6.56 -3.21 -9.33
N PRO A 225 -7.07 -2.70 -10.46
CA PRO A 225 -6.83 -3.29 -11.79
C PRO A 225 -5.46 -2.92 -12.38
N ASN A 226 -4.70 -2.04 -11.72
CA ASN A 226 -3.48 -1.43 -12.26
C ASN A 226 -2.21 -2.19 -11.83
N LYS A 227 -1.24 -2.26 -12.73
CA LYS A 227 0.03 -2.97 -12.53
C LYS A 227 1.20 -2.12 -13.03
N PRO A 228 1.51 -1.00 -12.32
CA PRO A 228 2.51 -0.04 -12.81
C PRO A 228 3.89 -0.66 -13.06
N PHE A 229 4.36 -1.56 -12.21
CA PHE A 229 5.66 -2.20 -12.43
C PHE A 229 5.65 -3.17 -13.61
N LYS A 230 4.53 -3.81 -13.90
CA LYS A 230 4.40 -4.62 -15.11
C LYS A 230 4.40 -3.76 -16.36
N ASP A 231 3.69 -2.63 -16.34
CA ASP A 231 3.69 -1.66 -17.44
C ASP A 231 5.09 -1.14 -17.75
N LEU A 232 5.84 -0.73 -16.70
CA LEU A 232 7.24 -0.31 -16.82
C LEU A 232 8.11 -1.43 -17.42
N ALA A 233 7.96 -2.67 -16.91
CA ALA A 233 8.74 -3.79 -17.39
C ALA A 233 8.50 -4.09 -18.87
N LEU A 234 7.24 -4.14 -19.28
CA LEU A 234 6.88 -4.43 -20.67
C LEU A 234 7.28 -3.28 -21.61
N GLY A 235 7.05 -2.04 -21.22
CA GLY A 235 7.41 -0.87 -22.01
C GLY A 235 8.92 -0.74 -22.22
N LEU A 236 9.69 -0.82 -21.14
CA LEU A 236 11.15 -0.68 -21.19
C LEU A 236 11.82 -1.85 -21.95
N ALA A 237 11.37 -3.10 -21.71
CA ALA A 237 11.93 -4.24 -22.39
C ALA A 237 11.65 -4.25 -23.90
N SER A 238 10.50 -3.75 -24.34
CA SER A 238 10.18 -3.58 -25.75
C SER A 238 11.17 -2.66 -26.47
N GLU A 239 11.82 -1.74 -25.73
CA GLU A 239 12.75 -0.74 -26.25
C GLU A 239 14.22 -1.01 -25.87
N GLY A 240 14.53 -2.25 -25.43
CA GLY A 240 15.92 -2.66 -25.24
C GLY A 240 16.49 -2.47 -23.85
N VAL A 241 15.67 -2.27 -22.82
CA VAL A 241 16.09 -2.14 -21.41
C VAL A 241 15.48 -3.27 -20.59
N ALA A 242 16.33 -4.13 -20.01
CA ALA A 242 15.88 -5.20 -19.14
C ALA A 242 15.30 -4.65 -17.81
N VAL A 243 14.36 -5.38 -17.20
CA VAL A 243 13.74 -4.99 -15.93
C VAL A 243 13.69 -6.19 -14.98
N LEU A 244 14.13 -5.96 -13.74
CA LEU A 244 14.02 -6.90 -12.63
C LEU A 244 13.01 -6.40 -11.62
N ARG A 245 11.98 -7.20 -11.33
CA ARG A 245 10.93 -6.94 -10.34
C ARG A 245 10.71 -8.18 -9.48
N TYR A 246 10.33 -8.00 -8.22
CA TYR A 246 10.24 -9.09 -7.26
C TYR A 246 9.09 -8.83 -6.26
N ASP A 247 8.56 -9.89 -5.66
CA ASP A 247 7.55 -9.77 -4.61
C ASP A 247 8.20 -9.26 -3.32
N LYS A 248 7.63 -8.23 -2.70
CA LYS A 248 8.19 -7.59 -1.52
C LYS A 248 8.19 -8.53 -0.31
N ARG A 249 9.20 -8.42 0.54
CA ARG A 249 9.37 -9.24 1.76
C ARG A 249 8.13 -9.21 2.66
N THR A 250 7.50 -8.06 2.80
CA THR A 250 6.27 -7.90 3.58
C THR A 250 5.08 -8.68 3.03
N LEU A 251 5.04 -8.94 1.72
CA LEU A 251 4.04 -9.81 1.11
C LEU A 251 4.39 -11.30 1.33
N VAL A 252 5.62 -11.68 1.00
CA VAL A 252 6.02 -13.10 0.98
C VAL A 252 6.22 -13.65 2.38
N HIS A 253 6.76 -12.84 3.29
CA HIS A 253 7.21 -13.26 4.61
C HIS A 253 6.61 -12.41 5.74
N GLY A 254 5.49 -11.73 5.54
CA GLY A 254 4.95 -10.76 6.49
C GLY A 254 4.78 -11.31 7.92
N GLN A 255 4.16 -12.47 8.09
CA GLN A 255 3.97 -13.11 9.41
C GLN A 255 5.31 -13.46 10.07
N LYS A 256 6.22 -14.04 9.29
CA LYS A 256 7.56 -14.39 9.76
C LYS A 256 8.37 -13.13 10.13
N LEU A 257 8.25 -12.07 9.33
CA LEU A 257 8.90 -10.79 9.58
C LEU A 257 8.46 -10.20 10.90
N MET A 258 7.17 -10.18 11.18
CA MET A 258 6.61 -9.72 12.46
C MET A 258 7.07 -10.56 13.65
N ALA A 259 7.22 -11.87 13.47
CA ALA A 259 7.61 -12.79 14.55
C ALA A 259 9.12 -12.78 14.84
N GLU A 260 9.96 -12.67 13.81
CA GLU A 260 11.42 -12.82 13.90
C GLU A 260 12.16 -11.49 13.91
N VAL A 261 11.53 -10.37 13.46
CA VAL A 261 12.14 -9.04 13.36
C VAL A 261 11.26 -8.00 14.07
N PRO A 262 11.17 -8.05 15.41
CA PRO A 262 10.31 -7.14 16.17
C PRO A 262 10.75 -5.66 16.10
N GLU A 263 12.02 -5.41 15.79
CA GLU A 263 12.61 -4.08 15.58
C GLU A 263 12.77 -3.78 14.08
N LEU A 264 11.71 -4.09 13.29
CA LEU A 264 11.69 -3.86 11.85
C LEU A 264 11.98 -2.40 11.51
N THR A 265 12.89 -2.20 10.55
CA THR A 265 13.21 -0.89 9.97
C THR A 265 13.05 -0.92 8.44
N VAL A 266 13.25 0.21 7.77
CA VAL A 266 13.26 0.25 6.29
C VAL A 266 14.45 -0.52 5.69
N GLN A 267 15.46 -0.81 6.51
CA GLN A 267 16.61 -1.63 6.08
C GLN A 267 16.14 -3.05 5.74
N GLU A 268 15.44 -3.71 6.67
CA GLU A 268 14.93 -5.06 6.47
C GLU A 268 13.70 -5.08 5.55
N GLU A 269 12.83 -4.05 5.62
CA GLU A 269 11.63 -4.03 4.80
C GLU A 269 11.94 -3.91 3.29
N THR A 270 12.94 -3.10 2.93
CA THR A 270 13.09 -2.64 1.53
C THR A 270 14.54 -2.64 1.05
N ILE A 271 15.49 -2.07 1.84
CA ILE A 271 16.83 -1.76 1.35
C ILE A 271 17.65 -3.03 1.10
N GLU A 272 17.62 -4.00 2.01
CA GLU A 272 18.38 -5.26 1.87
C GLU A 272 17.99 -6.01 0.59
N ASP A 273 16.68 -6.13 0.33
CA ASP A 273 16.18 -6.86 -0.84
C ASP A 273 16.52 -6.14 -2.14
N ALA A 274 16.46 -4.80 -2.14
CA ALA A 274 16.89 -4.01 -3.28
C ALA A 274 18.38 -4.18 -3.58
N LEU A 275 19.23 -4.25 -2.56
CA LEU A 275 20.67 -4.51 -2.73
C LEU A 275 20.93 -5.92 -3.28
N LEU A 276 20.24 -6.95 -2.77
CA LEU A 276 20.32 -8.32 -3.28
C LEU A 276 19.83 -8.42 -4.74
N ALA A 277 18.78 -7.66 -5.10
CA ALA A 277 18.31 -7.59 -6.47
C ALA A 277 19.33 -6.93 -7.41
N VAL A 278 20.00 -5.89 -6.96
CA VAL A 278 21.10 -5.23 -7.71
C VAL A 278 22.28 -6.20 -7.89
N GLU A 279 22.70 -6.89 -6.84
CA GLU A 279 23.79 -7.88 -6.92
C GLU A 279 23.43 -9.01 -7.88
N LEU A 280 22.22 -9.53 -7.82
CA LEU A 280 21.72 -10.54 -8.75
C LEU A 280 21.76 -10.01 -10.19
N ALA A 281 21.23 -8.80 -10.44
CA ALA A 281 21.21 -8.20 -11.76
C ALA A 281 22.62 -8.05 -12.36
N MET A 282 23.59 -7.55 -11.58
CA MET A 282 24.97 -7.37 -12.03
C MET A 282 25.70 -8.70 -12.31
N ALA A 283 25.24 -9.80 -11.74
CA ALA A 283 25.81 -11.13 -11.95
C ALA A 283 25.22 -11.87 -13.18
N MET A 284 24.17 -11.33 -13.81
CA MET A 284 23.51 -11.95 -14.94
C MET A 284 24.30 -11.75 -16.25
N PRO A 285 24.51 -12.80 -17.03
CA PRO A 285 25.31 -12.70 -18.27
C PRO A 285 24.62 -11.90 -19.39
N GLU A 286 23.32 -11.67 -19.30
CA GLU A 286 22.54 -10.87 -20.25
C GLU A 286 22.52 -9.38 -19.91
N VAL A 287 23.11 -8.98 -18.76
CA VAL A 287 23.08 -7.62 -18.24
C VAL A 287 24.42 -6.94 -18.35
N ASP A 288 24.44 -5.74 -18.90
CA ASP A 288 25.61 -4.86 -18.83
C ASP A 288 25.73 -4.33 -17.39
N ALA A 289 26.60 -4.95 -16.60
CA ALA A 289 26.80 -4.61 -15.20
C ALA A 289 27.20 -3.14 -14.96
N SER A 290 27.68 -2.43 -15.98
CA SER A 290 27.99 -1.00 -15.89
C SER A 290 26.77 -0.10 -16.13
N ARG A 291 25.63 -0.67 -16.54
CA ARG A 291 24.37 0.04 -16.83
C ARG A 291 23.19 -0.54 -16.03
N VAL A 292 23.41 -0.81 -14.73
CA VAL A 292 22.36 -1.22 -13.80
C VAL A 292 21.87 0.01 -13.04
N TYR A 293 20.56 0.22 -13.06
CA TYR A 293 19.85 1.34 -12.42
C TYR A 293 18.87 0.82 -11.37
N VAL A 294 18.55 1.65 -10.40
CA VAL A 294 17.46 1.41 -9.45
C VAL A 294 16.36 2.45 -9.70
N LEU A 295 15.12 1.98 -9.92
CA LEU A 295 13.94 2.79 -9.92
C LEU A 295 13.17 2.51 -8.64
N GLY A 296 13.05 3.51 -7.76
CA GLY A 296 12.19 3.46 -6.58
C GLY A 296 10.91 4.23 -6.80
N HIS A 297 9.76 3.60 -6.48
CA HIS A 297 8.46 4.24 -6.48
C HIS A 297 8.03 4.58 -5.04
N SER A 298 7.46 5.76 -4.82
CA SER A 298 6.90 6.15 -3.53
C SER A 298 7.92 6.02 -2.39
N LEU A 299 7.70 5.15 -1.37
CA LEU A 299 8.68 4.82 -0.33
C LEU A 299 9.99 4.32 -0.93
N GLY A 300 9.96 3.47 -1.97
CA GLY A 300 11.16 3.02 -2.68
C GLY A 300 11.93 4.19 -3.30
N GLY A 301 11.21 5.20 -3.80
CA GLY A 301 11.79 6.46 -4.28
C GLY A 301 12.43 7.30 -3.17
N MET A 302 11.79 7.39 -2.02
CA MET A 302 12.35 8.02 -0.81
C MET A 302 13.63 7.32 -0.37
N LEU A 303 13.68 5.99 -0.46
CA LEU A 303 14.82 5.18 -0.02
C LEU A 303 15.90 4.97 -1.11
N ALA A 304 15.62 5.31 -2.36
CA ALA A 304 16.58 5.14 -3.46
C ALA A 304 17.96 5.78 -3.18
N PRO A 305 18.09 6.95 -2.55
CA PRO A 305 19.40 7.48 -2.16
C PRO A 305 20.14 6.64 -1.14
N ARG A 306 19.44 6.00 -0.15
CA ARG A 306 20.06 5.06 0.79
C ARG A 306 20.54 3.80 0.09
N ILE A 307 19.77 3.29 -0.87
CA ILE A 307 20.15 2.16 -1.70
C ILE A 307 21.38 2.53 -2.54
N GLY A 308 21.35 3.70 -3.20
CA GLY A 308 22.48 4.19 -4.00
C GLY A 308 23.76 4.43 -3.21
N ALA A 309 23.64 4.78 -1.92
CA ALA A 309 24.78 4.97 -1.02
C ALA A 309 25.43 3.62 -0.60
N GLN A 310 24.68 2.53 -0.61
CA GLN A 310 25.12 1.20 -0.18
C GLN A 310 25.49 0.29 -1.37
N ALA A 311 24.81 0.44 -2.50
CA ALA A 311 25.08 -0.36 -3.69
C ALA A 311 26.36 0.10 -4.41
N ASN A 312 27.19 -0.86 -4.81
CA ASN A 312 28.37 -0.59 -5.60
C ASN A 312 28.08 -0.74 -7.09
N GLY A 313 28.58 0.16 -7.91
CA GLY A 313 28.58 0.02 -9.37
C GLY A 313 27.26 0.40 -10.06
N LEU A 314 26.30 1.00 -9.37
CA LEU A 314 25.09 1.54 -10.01
C LEU A 314 25.43 2.64 -11.02
N ALA A 315 24.75 2.62 -12.16
CA ALA A 315 24.83 3.65 -13.18
C ALA A 315 24.00 4.90 -12.82
N GLY A 316 22.92 4.72 -12.07
CA GLY A 316 22.07 5.83 -11.64
C GLY A 316 20.84 5.40 -10.86
N LEU A 317 20.08 6.40 -10.40
CA LEU A 317 18.82 6.26 -9.66
C LEU A 317 17.68 6.91 -10.43
N ILE A 318 16.51 6.30 -10.39
CA ILE A 318 15.25 6.86 -10.89
C ILE A 318 14.32 6.94 -9.69
N ILE A 319 13.89 8.14 -9.34
CA ILE A 319 13.01 8.43 -8.22
C ILE A 319 11.65 8.79 -8.81
N MET A 320 10.69 7.88 -8.71
CA MET A 320 9.36 8.02 -9.27
C MET A 320 8.35 8.25 -8.13
N ALA A 321 7.71 9.42 -8.11
CA ALA A 321 6.79 9.83 -7.04
C ALA A 321 7.38 9.61 -5.64
N GLY A 322 8.68 9.89 -5.46
CA GLY A 322 9.40 9.62 -4.22
C GLY A 322 9.39 10.81 -3.27
N ALA A 323 9.01 10.56 -2.01
CA ALA A 323 8.98 11.61 -1.00
C ALA A 323 10.37 12.16 -0.68
N ALA A 324 10.45 13.48 -0.46
CA ALA A 324 11.64 14.17 0.02
C ALA A 324 11.51 14.63 1.48
N ARG A 325 10.27 14.67 1.99
CA ARG A 325 9.94 15.01 3.38
C ARG A 325 9.92 13.76 4.27
N PRO A 326 9.92 13.94 5.61
CA PRO A 326 9.71 12.86 6.56
C PRO A 326 8.40 12.10 6.31
N LEU A 327 8.44 10.77 6.45
CA LEU A 327 7.31 9.90 6.12
C LEU A 327 6.06 10.19 6.96
N GLU A 328 6.25 10.50 8.25
CA GLU A 328 5.16 10.84 9.18
C GLU A 328 4.44 12.14 8.78
N GLU A 329 5.15 13.12 8.24
CA GLU A 329 4.55 14.38 7.74
C GLU A 329 3.73 14.10 6.49
N LEU A 330 4.25 13.25 5.61
CA LEU A 330 3.57 12.83 4.39
C LEU A 330 2.26 12.09 4.70
N MET A 331 2.30 11.17 5.68
CA MET A 331 1.10 10.45 6.13
C MET A 331 0.03 11.39 6.68
N LEU A 332 0.41 12.39 7.48
CA LEU A 332 -0.53 13.39 7.98
C LEU A 332 -1.13 14.23 6.86
N GLU A 333 -0.34 14.62 5.85
CA GLU A 333 -0.83 15.38 4.70
C GLU A 333 -1.83 14.55 3.88
N GLN A 334 -1.51 13.29 3.61
CA GLN A 334 -2.41 12.37 2.91
C GLN A 334 -3.74 12.21 3.66
N MET A 335 -3.69 11.96 4.97
CA MET A 335 -4.91 11.81 5.79
C MET A 335 -5.72 13.10 5.84
N THR A 336 -5.05 14.25 5.91
CA THR A 336 -5.72 15.57 5.88
C THR A 336 -6.42 15.80 4.54
N TYR A 337 -5.77 15.45 3.43
CA TYR A 337 -6.36 15.53 2.10
C TYR A 337 -7.59 14.62 1.98
N LEU A 338 -7.48 13.37 2.43
CA LEU A 338 -8.56 12.40 2.35
C LEU A 338 -9.79 12.79 3.21
N ALA A 339 -9.55 13.33 4.41
CA ALA A 339 -10.63 13.83 5.26
C ALA A 339 -11.39 15.02 4.65
N GLY A 340 -10.70 15.88 3.88
CA GLY A 340 -11.31 17.04 3.23
C GLY A 340 -11.80 16.82 1.80
N ILE A 341 -11.64 15.60 1.24
CA ILE A 341 -11.83 15.33 -0.19
C ILE A 341 -13.27 15.57 -0.69
N ASP A 342 -14.24 15.44 0.18
CA ASP A 342 -15.66 15.67 -0.12
C ASP A 342 -16.15 17.08 0.22
N GLY A 343 -15.27 17.91 0.77
CA GLY A 343 -15.53 19.31 1.12
C GLY A 343 -16.19 19.49 2.51
N ASP A 344 -16.34 18.42 3.30
CA ASP A 344 -16.85 18.44 4.68
C ASP A 344 -15.97 17.55 5.57
N VAL A 345 -15.46 18.08 6.67
CA VAL A 345 -14.67 17.32 7.64
C VAL A 345 -15.53 17.08 8.86
N THR A 346 -15.87 15.84 9.11
CA THR A 346 -16.71 15.42 10.22
C THR A 346 -16.00 15.60 11.58
N GLU A 347 -16.75 15.60 12.67
CA GLU A 347 -16.19 15.62 14.04
C GLU A 347 -15.25 14.41 14.28
N TYR A 348 -15.61 13.24 13.74
CA TYR A 348 -14.79 12.03 13.81
C TYR A 348 -13.46 12.18 13.04
N GLU A 349 -13.48 12.65 11.78
CA GLU A 349 -12.27 12.89 11.01
C GLU A 349 -11.38 13.94 11.67
N THR A 350 -11.98 14.97 12.25
CA THR A 350 -11.24 15.96 13.04
C THR A 350 -10.54 15.33 14.24
N ALA A 351 -11.24 14.48 15.00
CA ALA A 351 -10.65 13.79 16.16
C ALA A 351 -9.53 12.84 15.74
N ASN A 352 -9.72 12.08 14.66
CA ASN A 352 -8.69 11.19 14.10
C ASN A 352 -7.45 11.97 13.63
N LEU A 353 -7.64 13.09 12.93
CA LEU A 353 -6.52 13.94 12.52
C LEU A 353 -5.76 14.54 13.71
N GLU A 354 -6.43 14.87 14.81
CA GLU A 354 -5.73 15.31 16.03
C GLU A 354 -4.91 14.18 16.65
N GLU A 355 -5.43 12.96 16.72
CA GLU A 355 -4.69 11.78 17.18
C GLU A 355 -3.46 11.51 16.30
N VAL A 356 -3.61 11.55 14.98
CA VAL A 356 -2.50 11.41 14.03
C VAL A 356 -1.44 12.48 14.25
N LYS A 357 -1.84 13.74 14.47
CA LYS A 357 -0.89 14.82 14.81
C LYS A 357 -0.12 14.56 16.10
N GLU A 358 -0.78 14.03 17.12
CA GLU A 358 -0.11 13.64 18.37
C GLU A 358 0.92 12.54 18.12
N HIS A 359 0.61 11.55 17.29
CA HIS A 359 1.55 10.51 16.90
C HIS A 359 2.74 11.09 16.13
N VAL A 360 2.51 11.98 15.16
CA VAL A 360 3.58 12.66 14.42
C VAL A 360 4.51 13.45 15.35
N VAL A 361 3.95 14.24 16.27
CA VAL A 361 4.74 14.99 17.27
C VAL A 361 5.61 14.04 18.12
N ARG A 362 5.05 12.88 18.50
CA ARG A 362 5.79 11.87 19.28
C ARG A 362 6.90 11.21 18.46
N ILE A 363 6.65 10.90 17.18
CA ILE A 363 7.65 10.36 16.26
C ILE A 363 8.81 11.34 16.06
N GLN A 364 8.50 12.63 15.97
CA GLN A 364 9.51 13.69 15.78
C GLN A 364 10.28 14.05 17.05
N ASP A 365 9.88 13.55 18.22
CA ASP A 365 10.63 13.79 19.46
C ASP A 365 12.01 13.11 19.36
N PRO A 366 13.14 13.86 19.45
CA PRO A 366 14.49 13.29 19.45
C PRO A 366 14.74 12.31 20.62
N LYS A 367 13.83 12.23 21.58
CA LYS A 367 13.86 11.33 22.74
C LYS A 367 12.80 10.24 22.66
N LEU A 368 12.30 9.93 21.46
CA LEU A 368 11.34 8.85 21.27
C LEU A 368 11.86 7.57 21.97
N ASP A 369 11.05 7.05 22.91
CA ASP A 369 11.39 5.80 23.59
C ASP A 369 11.27 4.62 22.60
N PRO A 370 12.35 3.84 22.39
CA PRO A 370 12.29 2.63 21.52
C PRO A 370 11.22 1.61 21.92
N LYS A 371 10.67 1.72 23.12
CA LYS A 371 9.61 0.84 23.62
C LYS A 371 8.20 1.42 23.43
N THR A 372 8.07 2.58 22.82
CA THR A 372 6.75 3.15 22.52
C THR A 372 5.99 2.17 21.61
N PRO A 373 4.77 1.77 21.98
CA PRO A 373 4.05 0.77 21.21
C PRO A 373 3.57 1.34 19.86
N PRO A 374 3.43 0.49 18.82
CA PRO A 374 3.08 0.91 17.46
C PRO A 374 1.76 1.67 17.35
N ASP A 375 0.76 1.34 18.18
CA ASP A 375 -0.55 2.01 18.21
C ASP A 375 -0.47 3.50 18.59
N GLN A 376 0.62 3.93 19.16
CA GLN A 376 0.93 5.32 19.45
C GLN A 376 1.88 5.98 18.42
N LEU A 377 2.25 5.25 17.36
CA LEU A 377 3.25 5.62 16.36
C LEU A 377 2.76 5.27 14.95
N LEU A 378 1.52 5.61 14.61
CA LEU A 378 0.91 5.35 13.30
C LEU A 378 0.92 3.86 12.90
N GLY A 379 0.86 2.95 13.88
CA GLY A 379 0.81 1.50 13.64
C GLY A 379 2.16 0.85 13.30
N VAL A 380 3.28 1.59 13.38
CA VAL A 380 4.61 1.14 12.97
C VAL A 380 5.55 1.08 14.18
N PRO A 381 6.46 0.08 14.29
CA PRO A 381 7.38 -0.03 15.41
C PRO A 381 8.26 1.21 15.60
N ALA A 382 8.60 1.54 16.86
CA ALA A 382 9.47 2.67 17.18
C ALA A 382 10.83 2.61 16.48
N ALA A 383 11.40 1.41 16.29
CA ALA A 383 12.66 1.21 15.58
C ALA A 383 12.62 1.76 14.14
N TYR A 384 11.50 1.58 13.46
CA TYR A 384 11.28 2.09 12.10
C TYR A 384 11.37 3.61 12.04
N TRP A 385 10.69 4.28 12.96
CA TRP A 385 10.71 5.74 13.05
C TRP A 385 12.07 6.28 13.46
N LEU A 386 12.74 5.63 14.41
CA LEU A 386 14.09 6.00 14.85
C LEU A 386 15.12 5.85 13.72
N ASP A 387 14.96 4.84 12.84
CA ASP A 387 15.79 4.69 11.65
C ASP A 387 15.56 5.79 10.62
N LEU A 388 14.31 6.24 10.47
CA LEU A 388 13.96 7.34 9.55
C LEU A 388 14.23 8.73 10.15
N GLN A 389 14.39 8.84 11.48
CA GLN A 389 14.52 10.13 12.13
C GLN A 389 15.74 10.90 11.62
N GLY A 390 15.49 12.10 11.12
CA GLY A 390 16.54 12.96 10.54
C GLY A 390 17.01 12.54 9.13
N TYR A 391 16.41 11.51 8.52
CA TYR A 391 16.68 11.16 7.15
C TYR A 391 16.10 12.21 6.21
N GLN A 392 16.95 12.77 5.37
CA GLN A 392 16.60 13.75 4.35
C GLN A 392 17.01 13.19 2.96
N PRO A 393 16.11 12.56 2.22
CA PRO A 393 16.43 11.85 0.99
C PRO A 393 17.17 12.71 -0.04
N ALA A 394 16.70 13.95 -0.25
CA ALA A 394 17.29 14.87 -1.22
C ALA A 394 18.72 15.32 -0.84
N GLU A 395 19.01 15.51 0.44
CA GLU A 395 20.36 15.84 0.90
C GLU A 395 21.32 14.64 0.78
N VAL A 396 20.85 13.43 1.04
CA VAL A 396 21.64 12.22 0.77
C VAL A 396 21.93 12.08 -0.72
N ALA A 397 20.93 12.22 -1.58
CA ALA A 397 21.06 12.17 -3.04
C ALA A 397 22.10 13.18 -3.57
N LYS A 398 22.15 14.37 -2.98
CA LYS A 398 23.11 15.42 -3.32
C LYS A 398 24.56 14.99 -3.14
N THR A 399 24.84 14.10 -2.17
CA THR A 399 26.20 13.62 -1.87
C THR A 399 26.66 12.49 -2.79
N LEU A 400 25.75 11.82 -3.50
CA LEU A 400 26.07 10.67 -4.35
C LEU A 400 26.66 11.12 -5.69
N ASP A 401 27.67 10.44 -6.16
CA ASP A 401 28.20 10.61 -7.52
C ASP A 401 27.50 9.64 -8.50
N LEU A 402 26.18 9.83 -8.63
CA LEU A 402 25.31 9.03 -9.49
C LEU A 402 24.48 9.93 -10.39
N LYS A 403 24.16 9.46 -11.60
CA LYS A 403 23.11 10.08 -12.40
C LYS A 403 21.77 9.89 -11.74
N MET A 404 20.86 10.86 -11.85
CA MET A 404 19.52 10.74 -11.25
C MET A 404 18.45 11.29 -12.19
N LEU A 405 17.33 10.59 -12.21
CA LEU A 405 16.09 11.03 -12.85
C LEU A 405 14.99 11.10 -11.81
N ILE A 406 14.39 12.26 -11.63
CA ILE A 406 13.26 12.49 -10.71
C ILE A 406 12.00 12.70 -11.53
N LEU A 407 10.98 11.86 -11.33
CA LEU A 407 9.72 11.88 -12.06
C LEU A 407 8.57 12.10 -11.09
N GLN A 408 7.70 13.07 -11.41
CA GLN A 408 6.56 13.43 -10.55
C GLN A 408 5.30 13.70 -11.35
N GLY A 409 4.19 13.07 -10.97
CA GLY A 409 2.85 13.43 -11.44
C GLY A 409 2.34 14.66 -10.67
N GLU A 410 1.91 15.71 -11.38
CA GLU A 410 1.45 16.94 -10.72
C GLU A 410 0.08 16.78 -10.03
N ARG A 411 -0.65 15.70 -10.34
CA ARG A 411 -1.92 15.34 -9.70
C ARG A 411 -1.78 14.35 -8.55
N ASP A 412 -0.57 14.00 -8.20
CA ASP A 412 -0.29 13.10 -7.09
C ASP A 412 -0.68 13.73 -5.75
N TYR A 413 -1.62 13.11 -5.02
CA TYR A 413 -2.03 13.55 -3.69
C TYR A 413 -1.24 12.86 -2.58
N GLN A 414 -0.55 11.77 -2.88
CA GLN A 414 0.21 11.00 -1.90
C GLN A 414 1.60 11.58 -1.69
N VAL A 415 2.30 11.89 -2.79
CA VAL A 415 3.56 12.61 -2.80
C VAL A 415 3.38 13.83 -3.70
N THR A 416 3.30 15.00 -3.09
CA THR A 416 2.86 16.20 -3.80
C THR A 416 4.02 16.94 -4.48
N MET A 417 3.70 17.96 -5.27
CA MET A 417 4.70 18.85 -5.85
C MET A 417 5.56 19.58 -4.81
N ALA A 418 5.17 19.59 -3.53
CA ALA A 418 6.02 20.06 -2.44
C ALA A 418 7.28 19.21 -2.29
N ASP A 419 7.18 17.90 -2.43
CA ASP A 419 8.33 17.00 -2.41
C ASP A 419 9.21 17.16 -3.63
N PHE A 420 8.61 17.29 -4.82
CA PHE A 420 9.35 17.59 -6.05
C PHE A 420 10.15 18.89 -5.93
N GLY A 421 9.57 19.93 -5.34
CA GLY A 421 10.27 21.21 -5.09
C GLY A 421 11.50 21.05 -4.17
N LEU A 422 11.48 20.12 -3.22
CA LEU A 422 12.63 19.80 -2.38
C LEU A 422 13.73 19.06 -3.17
N TRP A 423 13.35 18.11 -4.02
CA TRP A 423 14.28 17.46 -4.95
C TRP A 423 14.93 18.49 -5.87
N GLU A 424 14.13 19.38 -6.47
CA GLU A 424 14.63 20.44 -7.34
C GLU A 424 15.58 21.38 -6.61
N ALA A 425 15.21 21.83 -5.41
CA ALA A 425 16.04 22.73 -4.61
C ALA A 425 17.39 22.11 -4.24
N ALA A 426 17.43 20.81 -3.93
CA ALA A 426 18.66 20.11 -3.54
C ALA A 426 19.55 19.74 -4.73
N LEU A 427 18.96 19.39 -5.86
CA LEU A 427 19.66 18.73 -6.99
C LEU A 427 19.80 19.62 -8.23
N SER A 428 19.14 20.79 -8.28
CA SER A 428 19.23 21.71 -9.42
C SER A 428 20.67 22.12 -9.68
N GLY A 429 21.10 21.96 -10.94
CA GLY A 429 22.47 22.25 -11.36
C GLY A 429 23.51 21.17 -11.06
N LYS A 430 23.12 20.03 -10.43
CA LYS A 430 23.98 18.86 -10.27
C LYS A 430 24.10 18.15 -11.64
N ASN A 431 25.34 17.91 -12.07
CA ASN A 431 25.61 17.20 -13.32
C ASN A 431 25.00 15.79 -13.30
N GLY A 432 24.36 15.38 -14.40
CA GLY A 432 23.75 14.06 -14.53
C GLY A 432 22.40 13.91 -13.82
N VAL A 433 21.81 15.01 -13.35
CA VAL A 433 20.46 15.01 -12.77
C VAL A 433 19.46 15.62 -13.75
N LYS A 434 18.34 14.91 -13.98
CA LYS A 434 17.18 15.35 -14.74
C LYS A 434 15.96 15.33 -13.82
N LEU A 435 15.16 16.39 -13.85
CA LEU A 435 13.89 16.47 -13.12
C LEU A 435 12.78 16.69 -14.14
N GLU A 436 11.69 15.95 -14.05
CA GLU A 436 10.60 15.99 -15.01
C GLU A 436 9.25 15.83 -14.31
N THR A 437 8.28 16.65 -14.66
CA THR A 437 6.91 16.60 -14.14
C THR A 437 5.91 16.32 -15.24
N PHE A 438 4.77 15.73 -14.86
CA PHE A 438 3.71 15.34 -15.77
C PHE A 438 2.38 15.91 -15.28
N PRO A 439 1.82 16.95 -15.93
CA PRO A 439 0.66 17.69 -15.43
C PRO A 439 -0.61 16.87 -15.23
N GLU A 440 -0.77 15.79 -15.98
CA GLU A 440 -2.00 14.98 -15.97
C GLU A 440 -1.88 13.68 -15.16
N LEU A 441 -0.68 13.35 -14.64
CA LEU A 441 -0.43 12.06 -14.02
C LEU A 441 -0.64 12.09 -12.49
N ASN A 442 -1.15 10.99 -11.98
CA ASN A 442 -1.33 10.70 -10.56
C ASN A 442 -0.11 9.94 -9.97
N HIS A 443 -0.23 9.44 -8.74
CA HIS A 443 0.83 8.69 -8.04
C HIS A 443 1.33 7.45 -8.79
N LEU A 444 0.46 6.77 -9.55
CA LEU A 444 0.83 5.60 -10.35
C LEU A 444 1.38 5.95 -11.73
N MET A 445 1.67 7.23 -11.99
CA MET A 445 2.09 7.74 -13.30
C MET A 445 1.06 7.44 -14.42
N MET A 446 -0.23 7.51 -14.07
CA MET A 446 -1.38 7.29 -14.95
C MET A 446 -2.27 8.53 -14.96
N THR A 447 -2.99 8.74 -16.04
CA THR A 447 -3.93 9.89 -16.16
C THR A 447 -5.19 9.74 -15.29
N GLY A 448 -5.51 8.52 -14.84
CA GLY A 448 -6.76 8.23 -14.11
C GLY A 448 -8.00 8.28 -15.02
N SER A 449 -9.17 8.40 -14.41
CA SER A 449 -10.44 8.46 -15.13
C SER A 449 -10.78 9.89 -15.52
N SER A 450 -10.91 10.15 -16.81
CA SER A 450 -11.42 11.38 -17.46
C SER A 450 -10.61 12.66 -17.25
N SER A 451 -10.58 13.53 -18.25
CA SER A 451 -9.90 14.83 -18.28
C SER A 451 -10.10 15.61 -16.98
N PRO A 452 -9.18 15.51 -16.02
CA PRO A 452 -9.27 16.28 -14.78
C PRO A 452 -9.11 17.76 -15.11
N ALA A 453 -9.72 18.62 -14.32
CA ALA A 453 -9.40 20.03 -14.38
C ALA A 453 -7.91 20.21 -14.04
N ALA A 454 -7.19 20.95 -14.87
CA ALA A 454 -5.77 21.20 -14.64
C ALA A 454 -5.53 21.76 -13.23
N GLY A 455 -4.56 21.17 -12.50
CA GLY A 455 -4.22 21.56 -11.14
C GLY A 455 -5.07 20.93 -10.04
N THR A 456 -5.94 19.95 -10.36
CA THR A 456 -6.64 19.16 -9.32
C THR A 456 -5.88 17.89 -8.99
N LEU A 457 -5.68 17.62 -7.71
CA LEU A 457 -5.10 16.36 -7.24
C LEU A 457 -6.03 15.18 -7.59
N SER A 458 -5.44 14.03 -7.78
CA SER A 458 -6.17 12.77 -8.02
C SER A 458 -6.91 12.32 -6.75
N THR A 459 -7.88 11.43 -6.93
CA THR A 459 -8.60 10.83 -5.80
C THR A 459 -8.35 9.32 -5.75
N PRO A 460 -8.55 8.66 -4.60
CA PRO A 460 -8.38 7.21 -4.48
C PRO A 460 -9.21 6.40 -5.46
N GLU A 461 -10.40 6.92 -5.84
CA GLU A 461 -11.30 6.25 -6.79
C GLU A 461 -10.69 6.12 -8.19
N GLU A 462 -9.74 6.99 -8.55
CA GLU A 462 -9.07 6.90 -9.84
C GLU A 462 -8.25 5.60 -9.97
N TYR A 463 -7.80 5.03 -8.86
CA TYR A 463 -7.05 3.76 -8.86
C TYR A 463 -7.92 2.53 -9.09
N ASN A 464 -9.25 2.66 -8.99
CA ASN A 464 -10.20 1.60 -9.32
C ASN A 464 -10.50 1.51 -10.82
N VAL A 465 -9.98 2.44 -11.62
CA VAL A 465 -10.14 2.44 -13.07
C VAL A 465 -8.89 1.85 -13.70
N ALA A 466 -9.08 0.87 -14.59
CA ALA A 466 -7.98 0.26 -15.32
C ALA A 466 -7.27 1.30 -16.20
N GLY A 467 -5.96 1.40 -16.04
CA GLY A 467 -5.09 2.31 -16.77
C GLY A 467 -3.70 1.73 -16.95
N HIS A 468 -2.82 2.52 -17.54
CA HIS A 468 -1.41 2.18 -17.75
C HIS A 468 -0.52 3.36 -17.43
N VAL A 469 0.70 3.07 -17.01
CA VAL A 469 1.76 4.08 -16.90
C VAL A 469 1.89 4.81 -18.23
N SER A 470 1.94 6.16 -18.18
CA SER A 470 2.04 6.97 -19.39
C SER A 470 3.28 6.63 -20.21
N VAL A 471 3.12 6.59 -21.53
CA VAL A 471 4.23 6.39 -22.45
C VAL A 471 5.32 7.47 -22.31
N GLU A 472 4.95 8.68 -21.88
CA GLU A 472 5.90 9.75 -21.62
C GLU A 472 6.87 9.42 -20.50
N VAL A 473 6.41 8.72 -19.46
CA VAL A 473 7.25 8.22 -18.35
C VAL A 473 8.22 7.14 -18.88
N ILE A 474 7.73 6.21 -19.70
CA ILE A 474 8.58 5.20 -20.36
C ILE A 474 9.68 5.89 -21.18
N GLN A 475 9.33 6.90 -21.97
CA GLN A 475 10.27 7.64 -22.80
C GLN A 475 11.32 8.40 -21.96
N ALA A 476 10.90 9.06 -20.88
CA ALA A 476 11.82 9.76 -19.98
C ALA A 476 12.86 8.79 -19.36
N ILE A 477 12.44 7.59 -18.97
CA ILE A 477 13.34 6.56 -18.45
C ILE A 477 14.28 6.05 -19.54
N LEU A 478 13.79 5.75 -20.73
CA LEU A 478 14.60 5.29 -21.86
C LEU A 478 15.68 6.32 -22.25
N GLU A 479 15.34 7.60 -22.31
CA GLU A 479 16.29 8.68 -22.57
C GLU A 479 17.37 8.81 -21.48
N PHE A 480 17.03 8.48 -20.24
CA PHE A 480 17.97 8.56 -19.14
C PHE A 480 18.94 7.36 -19.08
N VAL A 481 18.46 6.17 -19.41
CA VAL A 481 19.21 4.90 -19.32
C VAL A 481 20.13 4.70 -20.53
N ASN A 482 19.76 5.19 -21.71
CA ASN A 482 20.53 5.08 -22.96
C ASN A 482 21.46 6.28 -23.20
#